data_446511e8b4f95532bb05a48079a8a727
#
_entry.id   446511e8b4f95532bb05a48079a8a727
#
_cell.length_a   1.000
_cell.length_b   1.000
_cell.length_c   1.000
_cell.angle_alpha   90.00
_cell.angle_beta   90.00
_cell.angle_gamma   90.00
#
_symmetry.space_group_name_H-M   'P 1'
#
loop_
_entity.id
_entity.type
_entity.pdbx_description
1 polymer ?
#
loop_
_entity_poly.entity_id
_entity_poly.type
_entity_poly.pdbx_seq_one_letter_code
_entity_poly.pdbx_strand_id
1 'polypeptide(L)'
;MHQFLTPLRYPGGNGRLTQCVADLMAANDLVGGHYLEPFAGGAGVALSLLALEYASHVHINDLNRSVHAFWQSVLREPEELCSLISRTRVSMAQRRRQCAVQTDPDASPLELGFSTFFLNRVNRSGIILGGVIGGHDQAGDWKLDARYNKPDLIARIQAIAQMRDRVTLYNLDADKLLRKVLPKLPRKLLCYLDPPYYVKGKGLYEDHYQHADHAAIAATVATIKQPWIVSYDNTPQIRKLYSAFRRRTFGLHYSAHNRFKGSEIMFFAPDLAIPREVVPSRARAA
;
A
#
# COMPACT_ATOMS: atom_id res chain seq x y z
N MET A 1 -5.55 -18.20 10.08
CA MET A 1 -4.65 -17.26 9.39
C MET A 1 -5.48 -16.04 8.99
N HIS A 2 -5.10 -14.82 9.35
CA HIS A 2 -5.89 -13.63 9.01
C HIS A 2 -5.90 -13.42 7.51
N GLN A 3 -7.09 -13.25 6.92
CA GLN A 3 -7.27 -13.06 5.48
C GLN A 3 -6.63 -11.75 4.95
N PHE A 4 -6.34 -10.79 5.84
CA PHE A 4 -5.68 -9.52 5.55
C PHE A 4 -4.69 -9.20 6.68
N LEU A 5 -3.40 -9.24 6.38
CA LEU A 5 -2.35 -8.96 7.37
C LEU A 5 -2.19 -7.46 7.66
N THR A 6 -2.33 -6.60 6.65
CA THR A 6 -2.10 -5.15 6.87
C THR A 6 -3.05 -4.56 7.92
N PRO A 7 -2.52 -3.87 8.94
CA PRO A 7 -3.33 -3.16 9.91
C PRO A 7 -3.81 -1.79 9.41
N LEU A 8 -3.26 -1.29 8.29
CA LEU A 8 -3.73 -0.05 7.67
C LEU A 8 -4.88 -0.30 6.70
N ARG A 9 -5.78 0.68 6.63
CA ARG A 9 -6.81 0.77 5.59
C ARG A 9 -6.24 1.67 4.49
N TYR A 10 -5.96 1.08 3.35
CA TYR A 10 -5.41 1.82 2.22
C TYR A 10 -6.32 1.65 1.01
N PRO A 11 -6.70 2.74 0.29
CA PRO A 11 -7.47 2.63 -0.94
C PRO A 11 -6.70 1.77 -1.94
N GLY A 12 -7.36 0.76 -2.52
CA GLY A 12 -6.67 -0.18 -3.44
C GLY A 12 -5.99 -1.37 -2.76
N GLY A 13 -5.89 -1.41 -1.42
CA GLY A 13 -5.34 -2.55 -0.66
C GLY A 13 -6.11 -3.84 -0.91
N ASN A 14 -5.56 -4.74 -1.74
CA ASN A 14 -6.33 -5.78 -2.38
C ASN A 14 -5.76 -7.17 -2.14
N GLY A 15 -6.44 -7.97 -1.31
CA GLY A 15 -6.25 -9.42 -1.35
C GLY A 15 -6.47 -10.05 -2.74
N ARG A 16 -7.15 -9.33 -3.63
CA ARG A 16 -7.36 -9.74 -5.03
C ARG A 16 -6.09 -9.59 -5.89
N LEU A 17 -5.29 -8.56 -5.63
CA LEU A 17 -4.01 -8.36 -6.31
C LEU A 17 -2.98 -9.36 -5.82
N THR A 18 -3.04 -9.80 -4.56
CA THR A 18 -2.10 -10.80 -4.03
C THR A 18 -2.09 -12.07 -4.86
N GLN A 19 -3.25 -12.64 -5.17
CA GLN A 19 -3.30 -13.87 -5.99
C GLN A 19 -2.77 -13.62 -7.40
N CYS A 20 -3.15 -12.52 -8.03
CA CYS A 20 -2.66 -12.13 -9.35
C CYS A 20 -1.14 -12.00 -9.38
N VAL A 21 -0.54 -11.37 -8.35
CA VAL A 21 0.91 -11.23 -8.24
C VAL A 21 1.59 -12.56 -7.93
N ALA A 22 0.98 -13.39 -7.07
CA ALA A 22 1.46 -14.74 -6.78
C ALA A 22 1.50 -15.62 -8.05
N ASP A 23 0.45 -15.57 -8.86
CA ASP A 23 0.37 -16.31 -10.14
C ASP A 23 1.42 -15.81 -11.14
N LEU A 24 1.68 -14.50 -11.18
CA LEU A 24 2.77 -13.91 -11.98
C LEU A 24 4.14 -14.39 -11.48
N MET A 25 4.37 -14.41 -10.17
CA MET A 25 5.63 -14.92 -9.61
C MET A 25 5.84 -16.40 -9.96
N ALA A 26 4.78 -17.21 -9.85
CA ALA A 26 4.84 -18.62 -10.18
C ALA A 26 5.12 -18.87 -11.68
N ALA A 27 4.46 -18.12 -12.57
CA ALA A 27 4.65 -18.27 -14.02
C ALA A 27 6.03 -17.82 -14.53
N ASN A 28 6.82 -17.14 -13.68
CA ASN A 28 8.11 -16.57 -14.02
C ASN A 28 9.28 -17.09 -13.17
N ASP A 29 9.11 -18.21 -12.46
CA ASP A 29 10.11 -18.81 -11.56
C ASP A 29 10.62 -17.85 -10.47
N LEU A 30 9.76 -16.91 -10.03
CA LEU A 30 10.08 -15.89 -9.02
C LEU A 30 9.66 -16.29 -7.60
N VAL A 31 8.94 -17.42 -7.42
CA VAL A 31 8.55 -17.92 -6.09
C VAL A 31 9.78 -18.19 -5.25
N GLY A 32 9.75 -17.73 -3.98
CA GLY A 32 10.90 -17.76 -3.06
C GLY A 32 11.96 -16.70 -3.36
N GLY A 33 11.74 -15.84 -4.35
CA GLY A 33 12.55 -14.66 -4.63
C GLY A 33 12.17 -13.46 -3.74
N HIS A 34 12.70 -12.28 -4.10
CA HIS A 34 12.38 -11.03 -3.43
C HIS A 34 11.17 -10.34 -4.10
N TYR A 35 10.55 -9.43 -3.35
CA TYR A 35 9.45 -8.61 -3.84
C TYR A 35 9.63 -7.16 -3.40
N LEU A 36 9.39 -6.18 -4.28
CA LEU A 36 9.58 -4.76 -4.01
C LEU A 36 8.31 -3.97 -4.32
N GLU A 37 7.85 -3.15 -3.35
CA GLU A 37 6.81 -2.12 -3.53
C GLU A 37 7.41 -0.71 -3.34
N PRO A 38 7.68 0.05 -4.41
CA PRO A 38 8.15 1.45 -4.33
C PRO A 38 7.14 2.42 -3.73
N PHE A 39 5.85 2.07 -3.75
CA PHE A 39 4.70 2.83 -3.22
C PHE A 39 3.89 1.90 -2.32
N ALA A 40 4.44 1.56 -1.17
CA ALA A 40 3.91 0.47 -0.36
C ALA A 40 2.58 0.80 0.34
N GLY A 41 2.38 2.06 0.77
CA GLY A 41 1.18 2.44 1.51
C GLY A 41 0.86 1.47 2.62
N GLY A 42 -0.21 0.69 2.44
CA GLY A 42 -0.61 -0.38 3.37
C GLY A 42 0.17 -1.69 3.23
N ALA A 43 1.09 -1.83 2.30
CA ALA A 43 1.92 -3.01 2.04
C ALA A 43 1.15 -4.36 2.00
N GLY A 44 -0.11 -4.32 1.57
CA GLY A 44 -1.01 -5.47 1.69
C GLY A 44 -0.58 -6.66 0.83
N VAL A 45 -0.08 -6.41 -0.37
CA VAL A 45 0.40 -7.47 -1.29
C VAL A 45 1.73 -8.01 -0.78
N ALA A 46 2.70 -7.13 -0.45
CA ALA A 46 4.01 -7.53 0.06
C ALA A 46 3.90 -8.46 1.28
N LEU A 47 3.13 -8.06 2.29
CA LEU A 47 2.95 -8.85 3.51
C LEU A 47 2.22 -10.17 3.25
N SER A 48 1.26 -10.18 2.34
CA SER A 48 0.53 -11.40 2.00
C SER A 48 1.43 -12.38 1.25
N LEU A 49 2.25 -11.92 0.29
CA LEU A 49 3.22 -12.75 -0.42
C LEU A 49 4.28 -13.34 0.52
N LEU A 50 4.73 -12.53 1.51
CA LEU A 50 5.67 -12.98 2.52
C LEU A 50 5.07 -14.09 3.40
N ALA A 51 3.86 -13.89 3.91
CA ALA A 51 3.18 -14.84 4.78
C ALA A 51 2.74 -16.11 4.07
N LEU A 52 2.48 -16.07 2.77
CA LEU A 52 2.13 -17.20 1.92
C LEU A 52 3.37 -17.87 1.29
N GLU A 53 4.57 -17.45 1.67
CA GLU A 53 5.86 -17.98 1.20
C GLU A 53 6.11 -17.87 -0.33
N TYR A 54 5.38 -16.98 -1.01
CA TYR A 54 5.69 -16.62 -2.40
C TYR A 54 6.96 -15.75 -2.48
N ALA A 55 7.19 -14.87 -1.51
CA ALA A 55 8.40 -14.09 -1.39
C ALA A 55 9.20 -14.52 -0.16
N SER A 56 10.51 -14.72 -0.29
CA SER A 56 11.42 -14.98 0.84
C SER A 56 11.75 -13.68 1.59
N HIS A 57 11.73 -12.54 0.91
CA HIS A 57 12.04 -11.23 1.46
C HIS A 57 11.23 -10.15 0.73
N VAL A 58 10.74 -9.15 1.45
CA VAL A 58 10.01 -8.03 0.88
C VAL A 58 10.70 -6.70 1.18
N HIS A 59 10.72 -5.84 0.17
CA HIS A 59 11.23 -4.47 0.24
C HIS A 59 10.04 -3.54 0.10
N ILE A 60 9.77 -2.73 1.12
CA ILE A 60 8.67 -1.75 1.11
C ILE A 60 9.24 -0.35 1.22
N ASN A 61 8.74 0.55 0.39
CA ASN A 61 9.13 1.94 0.38
C ASN A 61 7.90 2.83 0.38
N ASP A 62 7.95 3.90 1.14
CA ASP A 62 6.97 4.98 1.03
C ASP A 62 7.67 6.32 1.30
N LEU A 63 7.39 7.30 0.44
CA LEU A 63 7.94 8.64 0.60
C LEU A 63 7.29 9.37 1.77
N ASN A 64 6.01 9.10 2.03
CA ASN A 64 5.25 9.75 3.10
C ASN A 64 5.84 9.40 4.47
N ARG A 65 6.31 10.43 5.20
CA ARG A 65 6.95 10.27 6.52
C ARG A 65 6.07 9.55 7.52
N SER A 66 4.77 9.77 7.44
CA SER A 66 3.79 9.19 8.37
C SER A 66 3.61 7.70 8.14
N VAL A 67 3.49 7.29 6.88
CA VAL A 67 3.40 5.87 6.49
C VAL A 67 4.71 5.16 6.82
N HIS A 68 5.86 5.78 6.51
CA HIS A 68 7.17 5.24 6.88
C HIS A 68 7.32 5.07 8.39
N ALA A 69 6.97 6.08 9.19
CA ALA A 69 7.04 6.03 10.67
C ALA A 69 6.15 4.92 11.24
N PHE A 70 4.95 4.69 10.66
CA PHE A 70 4.10 3.57 11.05
C PHE A 70 4.80 2.23 10.80
N TRP A 71 5.34 1.99 9.62
CA TRP A 71 6.04 0.74 9.32
C TRP A 71 7.32 0.58 10.14
N GLN A 72 8.05 1.67 10.40
CA GLN A 72 9.19 1.66 11.30
C GLN A 72 8.79 1.21 12.71
N SER A 73 7.68 1.74 13.25
CA SER A 73 7.17 1.35 14.57
C SER A 73 6.75 -0.13 14.61
N VAL A 74 6.10 -0.63 13.57
CA VAL A 74 5.72 -2.06 13.47
C VAL A 74 6.94 -2.98 13.47
N LEU A 75 8.01 -2.58 12.79
CA LEU A 75 9.21 -3.43 12.60
C LEU A 75 10.21 -3.31 13.75
N ARG A 76 10.30 -2.15 14.41
CA ARG A 76 11.34 -1.87 15.43
C ARG A 76 10.81 -1.81 16.86
N GLU A 77 9.58 -1.34 17.05
CA GLU A 77 8.97 -1.06 18.35
C GLU A 77 7.54 -1.63 18.45
N PRO A 78 7.32 -2.92 18.04
CA PRO A 78 5.97 -3.48 17.96
C PRO A 78 5.28 -3.58 19.32
N GLU A 79 6.02 -3.85 20.40
CA GLU A 79 5.49 -3.97 21.75
C GLU A 79 4.96 -2.61 22.25
N GLU A 80 5.73 -1.55 22.07
CA GLU A 80 5.36 -0.17 22.44
C GLU A 80 4.17 0.31 21.62
N LEU A 81 4.17 0.04 20.31
CA LEU A 81 3.05 0.38 19.43
C LEU A 81 1.77 -0.36 19.86
N CYS A 82 1.85 -1.65 20.13
CA CYS A 82 0.72 -2.45 20.62
C CYS A 82 0.21 -1.95 21.98
N SER A 83 1.11 -1.57 22.88
CA SER A 83 0.77 -0.96 24.17
C SER A 83 0.00 0.35 23.99
N LEU A 84 0.47 1.25 23.10
CA LEU A 84 -0.23 2.49 22.76
C LEU A 84 -1.64 2.21 22.21
N ILE A 85 -1.79 1.25 21.31
CA ILE A 85 -3.08 0.85 20.74
C ILE A 85 -4.01 0.33 21.84
N SER A 86 -3.51 -0.54 22.70
CA SER A 86 -4.29 -1.16 23.76
C SER A 86 -4.83 -0.14 24.76
N ARG A 87 -3.97 0.72 25.33
CA ARG A 87 -4.32 1.67 26.40
C ARG A 87 -5.05 2.92 25.92
N THR A 88 -4.92 3.30 24.64
CA THR A 88 -5.50 4.55 24.15
C THR A 88 -7.00 4.41 23.93
N ARG A 89 -7.79 5.29 24.57
CA ARG A 89 -9.23 5.39 24.32
C ARG A 89 -9.49 6.00 22.94
N VAL A 90 -10.35 5.35 22.15
CA VAL A 90 -10.81 5.89 20.87
C VAL A 90 -11.85 6.98 21.13
N SER A 91 -11.50 8.23 20.86
CA SER A 91 -12.36 9.39 21.15
C SER A 91 -12.02 10.57 20.21
N MET A 92 -12.94 11.52 20.08
CA MET A 92 -12.73 12.75 19.32
C MET A 92 -11.61 13.63 19.93
N ALA A 93 -11.45 13.63 21.25
CA ALA A 93 -10.33 14.33 21.90
C ALA A 93 -8.99 13.70 21.52
N GLN A 94 -8.92 12.36 21.52
CA GLN A 94 -7.72 11.66 21.10
C GLN A 94 -7.44 11.88 19.62
N ARG A 95 -8.46 11.85 18.76
CA ARG A 95 -8.28 12.18 17.33
C ARG A 95 -7.65 13.55 17.13
N ARG A 96 -8.12 14.59 17.86
CA ARG A 96 -7.52 15.93 17.77
C ARG A 96 -6.03 15.93 18.19
N ARG A 97 -5.68 15.22 19.25
CA ARG A 97 -4.27 15.06 19.66
C ARG A 97 -3.45 14.39 18.56
N GLN A 98 -3.98 13.34 17.95
CA GLN A 98 -3.26 12.63 16.88
C GLN A 98 -3.12 13.49 15.61
N CYS A 99 -4.10 14.33 15.28
CA CYS A 99 -3.94 15.31 14.21
C CYS A 99 -2.80 16.31 14.49
N ALA A 100 -2.63 16.76 15.73
CA ALA A 100 -1.53 17.65 16.08
C ALA A 100 -0.16 16.98 15.90
N VAL A 101 -0.03 15.70 16.27
CA VAL A 101 1.22 14.93 16.07
C VAL A 101 1.61 14.84 14.59
N GLN A 102 0.65 14.80 13.66
CA GLN A 102 0.95 14.74 12.21
C GLN A 102 1.67 16.00 11.71
N THR A 103 1.42 17.15 12.34
CA THR A 103 2.02 18.44 11.97
C THR A 103 3.23 18.81 12.83
N ASP A 104 3.55 18.00 13.84
CA ASP A 104 4.70 18.19 14.71
C ASP A 104 5.98 17.70 13.99
N PRO A 105 6.95 18.59 13.70
CA PRO A 105 8.23 18.19 13.10
C PRO A 105 9.10 17.36 14.06
N ASP A 106 8.92 17.54 15.37
CA ASP A 106 9.74 16.92 16.42
C ASP A 106 9.12 15.60 16.94
N ALA A 107 7.95 15.20 16.42
CA ALA A 107 7.32 13.94 16.80
C ALA A 107 8.26 12.75 16.52
N SER A 108 8.48 11.92 17.54
CA SER A 108 9.27 10.70 17.40
C SER A 108 8.63 9.74 16.37
N PRO A 109 9.43 8.83 15.79
CA PRO A 109 8.89 7.83 14.86
C PRO A 109 7.73 7.01 15.45
N LEU A 110 7.80 6.63 16.71
CA LEU A 110 6.74 5.87 17.38
C LEU A 110 5.46 6.72 17.56
N GLU A 111 5.59 7.98 17.98
CA GLU A 111 4.43 8.88 18.13
C GLU A 111 3.77 9.14 16.79
N LEU A 112 4.55 9.44 15.76
CA LEU A 112 4.04 9.66 14.41
C LEU A 112 3.43 8.38 13.82
N GLY A 113 4.07 7.23 14.02
CA GLY A 113 3.58 5.92 13.58
C GLY A 113 2.25 5.55 14.23
N PHE A 114 2.15 5.75 15.55
CA PHE A 114 0.88 5.55 16.27
C PHE A 114 -0.20 6.53 15.82
N SER A 115 0.15 7.80 15.62
CA SER A 115 -0.77 8.80 15.10
C SER A 115 -1.32 8.41 13.73
N THR A 116 -0.43 7.99 12.83
CA THR A 116 -0.78 7.50 11.49
C THR A 116 -1.76 6.34 11.56
N PHE A 117 -1.45 5.32 12.35
CA PHE A 117 -2.33 4.18 12.59
C PHE A 117 -3.69 4.63 13.13
N PHE A 118 -3.70 5.45 14.18
CA PHE A 118 -4.93 5.90 14.83
C PHE A 118 -5.84 6.63 13.84
N LEU A 119 -5.32 7.64 13.15
CA LEU A 119 -6.08 8.44 12.18
C LEU A 119 -6.55 7.61 11.00
N ASN A 120 -5.72 6.71 10.49
CA ASN A 120 -6.10 5.79 9.43
C ASN A 120 -7.30 4.90 9.83
N ARG A 121 -7.41 4.51 11.09
CA ARG A 121 -8.52 3.66 11.57
C ARG A 121 -9.79 4.44 11.88
N VAL A 122 -9.71 5.70 12.29
CA VAL A 122 -10.87 6.51 12.69
C VAL A 122 -11.37 7.46 11.59
N ASN A 123 -10.58 7.68 10.54
CA ASN A 123 -10.98 8.55 9.43
C ASN A 123 -11.61 7.77 8.26
N ARG A 124 -12.43 8.47 7.47
CA ARG A 124 -13.09 7.92 6.28
C ARG A 124 -12.03 7.45 5.27
N SER A 125 -12.26 6.29 4.69
CA SER A 125 -11.39 5.65 3.69
C SER A 125 -9.93 5.42 4.14
N GLY A 126 -9.61 5.63 5.41
CA GLY A 126 -8.23 5.51 5.92
C GLY A 126 -7.32 6.69 5.58
N ILE A 127 -7.88 7.81 5.11
CA ILE A 127 -7.11 9.03 4.78
C ILE A 127 -6.68 9.70 6.09
N ILE A 128 -5.37 9.87 6.29
CA ILE A 128 -4.77 10.34 7.56
C ILE A 128 -5.32 11.71 7.94
N LEU A 129 -5.33 12.66 7.03
CA LEU A 129 -5.88 14.01 7.23
C LEU A 129 -7.35 14.13 6.76
N GLY A 130 -8.03 13.01 6.57
CA GLY A 130 -9.41 12.97 6.10
C GLY A 130 -10.44 13.25 7.18
N GLY A 131 -11.71 13.34 6.75
CA GLY A 131 -12.84 13.49 7.66
C GLY A 131 -13.07 12.26 8.54
N VAL A 132 -13.53 12.48 9.78
CA VAL A 132 -13.78 11.39 10.74
C VAL A 132 -14.98 10.53 10.33
N ILE A 133 -14.92 9.23 10.65
CA ILE A 133 -16.07 8.32 10.55
C ILE A 133 -17.15 8.80 11.54
N GLY A 134 -18.40 8.85 11.10
CA GLY A 134 -19.52 9.32 11.92
C GLY A 134 -19.74 10.83 11.94
N GLY A 135 -18.82 11.61 11.34
CA GLY A 135 -18.88 13.08 11.38
C GLY A 135 -18.36 13.67 12.70
N HIS A 136 -18.23 14.99 12.75
CA HIS A 136 -17.70 15.68 13.95
C HIS A 136 -18.60 15.50 15.15
N ASP A 137 -19.91 15.48 14.97
CA ASP A 137 -20.92 15.32 16.02
C ASP A 137 -21.22 13.85 16.32
N GLN A 138 -20.53 12.93 15.62
CA GLN A 138 -20.74 11.49 15.74
C GLN A 138 -22.21 11.08 15.58
N ALA A 139 -22.96 11.79 14.72
CA ALA A 139 -24.38 11.52 14.44
C ALA A 139 -24.59 10.41 13.38
N GLY A 140 -23.58 10.10 12.55
CA GLY A 140 -23.67 9.08 11.53
C GLY A 140 -23.90 7.67 12.08
N ASP A 141 -24.37 6.74 11.24
CA ASP A 141 -24.67 5.33 11.59
C ASP A 141 -23.44 4.60 12.13
N TRP A 142 -22.26 4.85 11.54
CA TRP A 142 -20.98 4.33 12.00
C TRP A 142 -20.25 5.37 12.82
N LYS A 143 -19.77 4.97 14.01
CA LYS A 143 -18.99 5.84 14.92
C LYS A 143 -17.49 5.73 14.59
N LEU A 144 -16.68 6.64 15.17
CA LEU A 144 -15.25 6.72 14.87
C LEU A 144 -14.48 5.43 15.18
N ASP A 145 -14.95 4.59 16.09
CA ASP A 145 -14.34 3.32 16.46
C ASP A 145 -14.76 2.12 15.61
N ALA A 146 -15.71 2.30 14.66
CA ALA A 146 -16.27 1.24 13.84
C ALA A 146 -15.22 0.38 13.08
N ARG A 147 -14.00 0.89 12.93
CA ARG A 147 -12.89 0.20 12.27
C ARG A 147 -11.68 0.00 13.20
N TYR A 148 -11.88 0.08 14.51
CA TYR A 148 -10.80 0.04 15.49
C TYR A 148 -10.91 -1.16 16.44
N ASN A 149 -10.92 -2.36 15.88
CA ASN A 149 -10.89 -3.60 16.66
C ASN A 149 -9.46 -3.84 17.20
N LYS A 150 -9.19 -3.40 18.43
CA LYS A 150 -7.86 -3.46 19.05
C LYS A 150 -7.25 -4.86 19.06
N PRO A 151 -7.93 -5.91 19.53
CA PRO A 151 -7.36 -7.26 19.56
C PRO A 151 -6.91 -7.75 18.18
N ASP A 152 -7.76 -7.58 17.16
CA ASP A 152 -7.43 -8.00 15.79
C ASP A 152 -6.25 -7.19 15.22
N LEU A 153 -6.22 -5.88 15.45
CA LEU A 153 -5.17 -4.99 14.94
C LEU A 153 -3.82 -5.26 15.62
N ILE A 154 -3.82 -5.50 16.93
CA ILE A 154 -2.62 -5.89 17.68
C ILE A 154 -2.09 -7.24 17.18
N ALA A 155 -2.98 -8.23 17.00
CA ALA A 155 -2.57 -9.55 16.49
C ALA A 155 -1.92 -9.46 15.08
N ARG A 156 -2.44 -8.58 14.20
CA ARG A 156 -1.83 -8.33 12.89
C ARG A 156 -0.43 -7.73 13.01
N ILE A 157 -0.25 -6.71 13.86
CA ILE A 157 1.05 -6.07 14.10
C ILE A 157 2.05 -7.08 14.63
N GLN A 158 1.66 -7.90 15.61
CA GLN A 158 2.50 -8.96 16.17
C GLN A 158 2.90 -10.00 15.13
N ALA A 159 1.95 -10.41 14.26
CA ALA A 159 2.23 -11.35 13.18
C ALA A 159 3.24 -10.79 12.17
N ILE A 160 3.15 -9.49 11.84
CA ILE A 160 4.13 -8.84 10.96
C ILE A 160 5.49 -8.72 11.65
N ALA A 161 5.52 -8.36 12.92
CA ALA A 161 6.75 -8.23 13.71
C ALA A 161 7.54 -9.57 13.77
N GLN A 162 6.86 -10.71 13.77
CA GLN A 162 7.50 -12.03 13.69
C GLN A 162 8.25 -12.26 12.35
N MET A 163 7.89 -11.53 11.30
CA MET A 163 8.51 -11.64 9.98
C MET A 163 9.49 -10.48 9.70
N ARG A 164 9.79 -9.62 10.68
CA ARG A 164 10.54 -8.36 10.49
C ARG A 164 11.91 -8.54 9.84
N ASP A 165 12.60 -9.64 10.10
CA ASP A 165 13.93 -9.91 9.53
C ASP A 165 13.87 -10.17 8.01
N ARG A 166 12.68 -10.41 7.49
CA ARG A 166 12.39 -10.61 6.06
C ARG A 166 11.75 -9.37 5.41
N VAL A 167 11.76 -8.22 6.09
CA VAL A 167 11.20 -6.96 5.60
C VAL A 167 12.26 -5.87 5.65
N THR A 168 12.57 -5.29 4.51
CA THR A 168 13.42 -4.08 4.43
C THR A 168 12.55 -2.86 4.14
N LEU A 169 12.63 -1.85 5.00
CA LEU A 169 11.88 -0.59 4.88
C LEU A 169 12.79 0.53 4.37
N TYR A 170 12.28 1.29 3.40
CA TYR A 170 12.92 2.49 2.86
C TYR A 170 12.00 3.71 3.01
N ASN A 171 12.60 4.91 3.03
CA ASN A 171 11.92 6.20 2.91
C ASN A 171 12.63 7.02 1.84
N LEU A 172 12.44 6.64 0.60
CA LEU A 172 13.10 7.24 -0.55
C LEU A 172 12.06 7.68 -1.57
N ASP A 173 12.41 8.69 -2.36
CA ASP A 173 11.72 8.94 -3.61
C ASP A 173 11.76 7.68 -4.49
N ALA A 174 10.65 7.36 -5.16
CA ALA A 174 10.52 6.11 -5.91
C ALA A 174 11.50 6.04 -7.09
N ASP A 175 11.76 7.13 -7.80
CA ASP A 175 12.74 7.18 -8.88
C ASP A 175 14.15 6.89 -8.34
N LYS A 176 14.49 7.50 -7.21
CA LYS A 176 15.77 7.25 -6.52
C LYS A 176 15.90 5.78 -6.07
N LEU A 177 14.84 5.19 -5.53
CA LEU A 177 14.81 3.77 -5.14
C LEU A 177 15.06 2.87 -6.36
N LEU A 178 14.32 3.10 -7.44
CA LEU A 178 14.42 2.32 -8.68
C LEU A 178 15.81 2.41 -9.33
N ARG A 179 16.43 3.59 -9.31
CA ARG A 179 17.76 3.80 -9.93
C ARG A 179 18.92 3.34 -9.07
N LYS A 180 18.84 3.48 -7.73
CA LYS A 180 19.99 3.30 -6.84
C LYS A 180 19.94 2.04 -5.98
N VAL A 181 18.75 1.56 -5.64
CA VAL A 181 18.55 0.40 -4.76
C VAL A 181 18.22 -0.85 -5.58
N LEU A 182 17.19 -0.79 -6.42
CA LEU A 182 16.71 -1.95 -7.18
C LEU A 182 17.82 -2.68 -7.96
N PRO A 183 18.79 -2.02 -8.65
CA PRO A 183 19.86 -2.71 -9.37
C PRO A 183 20.79 -3.54 -8.48
N LYS A 184 20.84 -3.26 -7.16
CA LYS A 184 21.66 -3.98 -6.18
C LYS A 184 20.92 -5.15 -5.53
N LEU A 185 19.63 -5.26 -5.71
CA LEU A 185 18.81 -6.34 -5.20
C LEU A 185 18.99 -7.62 -6.05
N PRO A 186 18.65 -8.79 -5.51
CA PRO A 186 18.73 -10.04 -6.25
C PRO A 186 17.97 -9.98 -7.59
N ARG A 187 18.46 -10.71 -8.60
CA ARG A 187 17.79 -10.78 -9.90
C ARG A 187 16.44 -11.49 -9.82
N LYS A 188 16.32 -12.48 -8.93
CA LYS A 188 15.05 -13.18 -8.63
C LYS A 188 14.18 -12.28 -7.77
N LEU A 189 13.60 -11.27 -8.38
CA LEU A 189 12.78 -10.25 -7.73
C LEU A 189 11.66 -9.81 -8.68
N LEU A 190 10.47 -9.57 -8.14
CA LEU A 190 9.38 -8.85 -8.81
C LEU A 190 9.22 -7.46 -8.19
N CYS A 191 9.26 -6.41 -9.02
CA CYS A 191 8.95 -5.04 -8.60
C CYS A 191 7.52 -4.68 -9.00
N TYR A 192 6.67 -4.35 -8.02
CA TYR A 192 5.31 -3.90 -8.26
C TYR A 192 5.16 -2.41 -7.92
N LEU A 193 4.84 -1.61 -8.91
CA LEU A 193 4.62 -0.19 -8.78
C LEU A 193 3.11 0.10 -8.80
N ASP A 194 2.59 0.71 -7.75
CA ASP A 194 1.22 1.23 -7.64
C ASP A 194 1.26 2.72 -7.27
N PRO A 195 1.74 3.58 -8.16
CA PRO A 195 1.93 4.99 -7.88
C PRO A 195 0.59 5.71 -7.69
N PRO A 196 0.57 6.94 -7.12
CA PRO A 196 -0.64 7.74 -7.03
C PRO A 196 -1.35 7.83 -8.38
N TYR A 197 -2.67 7.62 -8.40
CA TYR A 197 -3.45 7.59 -9.63
C TYR A 197 -3.48 8.94 -10.32
N TYR A 198 -3.44 8.93 -11.65
CA TYR A 198 -3.34 10.12 -12.47
C TYR A 198 -4.53 11.10 -12.27
N VAL A 199 -5.76 10.59 -12.21
CA VAL A 199 -6.96 11.41 -12.00
C VAL A 199 -7.44 11.35 -10.55
N LYS A 200 -7.49 10.15 -9.96
CA LYS A 200 -8.04 9.95 -8.62
C LYS A 200 -7.07 10.32 -7.50
N GLY A 201 -5.80 10.56 -7.80
CA GLY A 201 -4.77 10.94 -6.82
C GLY A 201 -5.04 12.29 -6.16
N LYS A 202 -5.69 13.22 -6.87
CA LYS A 202 -6.09 14.52 -6.31
C LYS A 202 -7.08 14.34 -5.16
N GLY A 203 -6.62 14.64 -3.92
CA GLY A 203 -7.44 14.57 -2.71
C GLY A 203 -7.41 13.23 -1.96
N LEU A 204 -6.73 12.21 -2.47
CA LEU A 204 -6.50 10.95 -1.75
C LEU A 204 -5.11 10.85 -1.12
N TYR A 205 -4.11 11.48 -1.73
CA TYR A 205 -2.72 11.45 -1.29
C TYR A 205 -2.20 12.87 -1.06
N GLU A 206 -1.38 13.05 -0.03
CA GLU A 206 -0.67 14.31 0.25
C GLU A 206 0.36 14.60 -0.86
N ASP A 207 1.04 13.56 -1.33
CA ASP A 207 2.03 13.60 -2.41
C ASP A 207 1.39 13.17 -3.73
N HIS A 208 0.57 14.03 -4.36
CA HIS A 208 0.01 13.69 -5.65
C HIS A 208 0.97 14.06 -6.78
N TYR A 209 1.19 13.12 -7.68
CA TYR A 209 2.05 13.27 -8.85
C TYR A 209 1.44 14.20 -9.89
N GLN A 210 2.28 15.08 -10.46
CA GLN A 210 1.98 15.82 -11.68
C GLN A 210 2.30 14.97 -12.91
N HIS A 211 1.87 15.43 -14.10
CA HIS A 211 2.16 14.70 -15.35
C HIS A 211 3.66 14.43 -15.55
N ALA A 212 4.52 15.38 -15.19
CA ALA A 212 5.96 15.26 -15.29
C ALA A 212 6.51 14.12 -14.40
N ASP A 213 5.96 13.95 -13.19
CA ASP A 213 6.38 12.92 -12.26
C ASP A 213 6.01 11.52 -12.79
N HIS A 214 4.78 11.38 -13.33
CA HIS A 214 4.36 10.15 -14.00
C HIS A 214 5.24 9.82 -15.22
N ALA A 215 5.62 10.83 -16.01
CA ALA A 215 6.51 10.65 -17.15
C ALA A 215 7.93 10.25 -16.71
N ALA A 216 8.46 10.84 -15.63
CA ALA A 216 9.76 10.47 -15.08
C ALA A 216 9.77 9.02 -14.57
N ILE A 217 8.74 8.60 -13.84
CA ILE A 217 8.61 7.19 -13.39
C ILE A 217 8.51 6.25 -14.60
N ALA A 218 7.70 6.57 -15.63
CA ALA A 218 7.58 5.74 -16.81
C ALA A 218 8.93 5.59 -17.56
N ALA A 219 9.70 6.68 -17.67
CA ALA A 219 11.05 6.65 -18.26
C ALA A 219 12.00 5.77 -17.45
N THR A 220 11.94 5.83 -16.12
CA THR A 220 12.76 4.98 -15.25
C THR A 220 12.35 3.52 -15.33
N VAL A 221 11.05 3.22 -15.31
CA VAL A 221 10.52 1.86 -15.49
C VAL A 221 11.01 1.22 -16.79
N ALA A 222 11.09 2.00 -17.87
CA ALA A 222 11.61 1.52 -19.15
C ALA A 222 13.09 1.05 -19.10
N THR A 223 13.84 1.43 -18.07
CA THR A 223 15.25 1.04 -17.88
C THR A 223 15.46 -0.11 -16.90
N ILE A 224 14.42 -0.54 -16.20
CA ILE A 224 14.50 -1.62 -15.21
C ILE A 224 14.76 -2.95 -15.90
N LYS A 225 15.74 -3.70 -15.40
CA LYS A 225 16.14 -5.02 -15.92
C LYS A 225 15.46 -6.18 -15.17
N GLN A 226 15.07 -5.98 -13.92
CA GLN A 226 14.32 -6.96 -13.13
C GLN A 226 12.86 -7.04 -13.65
N PRO A 227 12.17 -8.16 -13.45
CA PRO A 227 10.74 -8.26 -13.67
C PRO A 227 9.95 -7.17 -12.93
N TRP A 228 9.06 -6.48 -13.64
CA TRP A 228 8.22 -5.45 -13.05
C TRP A 228 6.79 -5.46 -13.59
N ILE A 229 5.88 -4.96 -12.78
CA ILE A 229 4.50 -4.64 -13.12
C ILE A 229 4.16 -3.24 -12.60
N VAL A 230 3.29 -2.53 -13.30
CA VAL A 230 2.81 -1.19 -12.90
C VAL A 230 1.30 -1.16 -13.04
N SER A 231 0.59 -0.72 -12.00
CA SER A 231 -0.87 -0.48 -12.05
C SER A 231 -1.19 1.01 -12.01
N TYR A 232 -2.29 1.38 -12.68
CA TYR A 232 -2.81 2.74 -12.75
C TYR A 232 -4.32 2.77 -13.02
N ASP A 233 -4.93 3.94 -12.80
CA ASP A 233 -6.21 4.26 -13.42
C ASP A 233 -6.06 4.34 -14.95
N ASN A 234 -7.03 3.76 -15.68
CA ASN A 234 -6.95 3.61 -17.13
C ASN A 234 -7.28 4.94 -17.84
N THR A 235 -6.29 5.81 -17.97
CA THR A 235 -6.40 7.13 -18.64
C THR A 235 -5.66 7.15 -19.97
N PRO A 236 -6.04 8.01 -20.94
CA PRO A 236 -5.30 8.19 -22.19
C PRO A 236 -3.85 8.58 -21.98
N GLN A 237 -3.57 9.43 -21.00
CA GLN A 237 -2.23 9.91 -20.67
C GLN A 237 -1.33 8.76 -20.22
N ILE A 238 -1.79 7.94 -19.30
CA ILE A 238 -1.03 6.77 -18.80
C ILE A 238 -0.82 5.76 -19.93
N ARG A 239 -1.85 5.48 -20.74
CA ARG A 239 -1.67 4.61 -21.92
C ARG A 239 -0.62 5.11 -22.91
N LYS A 240 -0.48 6.43 -23.05
CA LYS A 240 0.55 7.05 -23.89
C LYS A 240 1.95 6.87 -23.31
N LEU A 241 2.12 7.12 -21.98
CA LEU A 241 3.41 6.97 -21.31
C LEU A 241 3.96 5.54 -21.36
N TYR A 242 3.08 4.54 -21.26
CA TYR A 242 3.45 3.13 -21.25
C TYR A 242 3.12 2.41 -22.58
N SER A 243 2.99 3.14 -23.71
CA SER A 243 2.51 2.60 -24.99
C SER A 243 3.39 1.48 -25.57
N ALA A 244 4.68 1.46 -25.24
CA ALA A 244 5.64 0.44 -25.68
C ALA A 244 5.48 -0.91 -24.95
N PHE A 245 4.70 -0.97 -23.86
CA PHE A 245 4.63 -2.16 -23.01
C PHE A 245 3.31 -2.91 -23.17
N ARG A 246 3.37 -4.23 -22.96
CA ARG A 246 2.18 -5.08 -22.89
C ARG A 246 1.30 -4.65 -21.74
N ARG A 247 -0.02 -4.70 -21.93
CA ARG A 247 -0.98 -4.23 -20.95
C ARG A 247 -2.22 -5.11 -20.85
N ARG A 248 -2.87 -5.08 -19.70
CA ARG A 248 -4.23 -5.61 -19.48
C ARG A 248 -5.07 -4.61 -18.72
N THR A 249 -6.36 -4.52 -19.07
CA THR A 249 -7.33 -3.68 -18.38
C THR A 249 -8.30 -4.55 -17.59
N PHE A 250 -8.70 -4.10 -16.42
CA PHE A 250 -9.67 -4.77 -15.56
C PHE A 250 -10.60 -3.76 -14.90
N GLY A 251 -11.85 -4.19 -14.69
CA GLY A 251 -12.85 -3.37 -14.03
C GLY A 251 -12.81 -3.57 -12.52
N LEU A 252 -12.77 -2.49 -11.74
CA LEU A 252 -12.99 -2.51 -10.30
C LEU A 252 -14.39 -2.00 -9.98
N HIS A 253 -15.10 -2.76 -9.12
CA HIS A 253 -16.32 -2.29 -8.50
C HIS A 253 -15.95 -1.61 -7.17
N TYR A 254 -15.96 -0.28 -7.14
CA TYR A 254 -15.83 0.47 -5.89
C TYR A 254 -17.18 0.48 -5.16
N SER A 255 -17.19 0.01 -3.93
CA SER A 255 -18.34 0.06 -2.99
C SER A 255 -18.34 1.36 -2.17
N ALA A 256 -17.99 2.50 -2.75
CA ALA A 256 -18.08 3.80 -2.10
C ALA A 256 -19.04 4.68 -2.86
N HIS A 257 -19.97 5.27 -2.19
CA HIS A 257 -21.05 6.24 -2.44
C HIS A 257 -21.36 6.77 -3.87
N ASN A 258 -20.48 6.55 -4.87
CA ASN A 258 -20.75 6.85 -6.28
C ASN A 258 -20.35 5.65 -7.15
N ARG A 259 -21.33 5.05 -7.82
CA ARG A 259 -21.19 3.93 -8.77
C ARG A 259 -20.51 4.38 -10.06
N PHE A 260 -19.24 4.79 -10.01
CA PHE A 260 -18.45 4.93 -11.23
C PHE A 260 -17.73 3.61 -11.52
N LYS A 261 -17.98 3.02 -12.68
CA LYS A 261 -17.17 1.93 -13.25
C LYS A 261 -15.80 2.48 -13.61
N GLY A 262 -14.86 2.45 -12.66
CA GLY A 262 -13.45 2.73 -12.96
C GLY A 262 -12.85 1.50 -13.62
N SER A 263 -12.13 1.65 -14.71
CA SER A 263 -11.23 0.62 -15.21
C SER A 263 -9.80 0.94 -14.73
N GLU A 264 -9.08 -0.10 -14.34
CA GLU A 264 -7.65 -0.03 -14.05
C GLU A 264 -6.89 -0.69 -15.19
N ILE A 265 -5.62 -0.34 -15.31
CA ILE A 265 -4.71 -0.86 -16.33
C ILE A 265 -3.43 -1.31 -15.65
N MET A 266 -2.92 -2.46 -16.05
CA MET A 266 -1.64 -2.99 -15.61
C MET A 266 -0.72 -3.14 -16.81
N PHE A 267 0.52 -2.69 -16.66
CA PHE A 267 1.60 -2.83 -17.63
C PHE A 267 2.63 -3.82 -17.10
N PHE A 268 3.31 -4.50 -18.04
CA PHE A 268 4.19 -5.60 -17.74
C PHE A 268 5.55 -5.44 -18.40
N ALA A 269 6.61 -5.85 -17.71
CA ALA A 269 7.95 -5.96 -18.27
C ALA A 269 7.92 -6.80 -19.58
N PRO A 270 8.80 -6.50 -20.57
CA PRO A 270 8.78 -7.17 -21.88
C PRO A 270 8.84 -8.69 -21.80
N ASP A 271 9.69 -9.24 -20.94
CA ASP A 271 9.97 -10.68 -20.88
C ASP A 271 9.10 -11.42 -19.84
N LEU A 272 8.21 -10.72 -19.14
CA LEU A 272 7.37 -11.32 -18.09
C LEU A 272 6.29 -12.21 -18.73
N ALA A 273 6.24 -13.49 -18.43
CA ALA A 273 5.14 -14.37 -18.81
C ALA A 273 3.84 -13.93 -18.08
N ILE A 274 2.77 -13.71 -18.83
CA ILE A 274 1.49 -13.23 -18.29
C ILE A 274 0.46 -14.36 -18.40
N PRO A 275 0.10 -15.05 -17.31
CA PRO A 275 -0.94 -16.07 -17.30
C PRO A 275 -2.26 -15.54 -17.88
N ARG A 276 -3.05 -16.41 -18.54
CA ARG A 276 -4.32 -15.99 -19.16
C ARG A 276 -5.31 -15.39 -18.16
N GLU A 277 -5.30 -15.88 -16.92
CA GLU A 277 -6.22 -15.50 -15.85
C GLU A 277 -5.70 -14.36 -14.94
N VAL A 278 -4.54 -13.78 -15.24
CA VAL A 278 -3.97 -12.64 -14.52
C VAL A 278 -4.82 -11.39 -14.77
N VAL A 279 -5.99 -11.40 -14.20
CA VAL A 279 -6.85 -10.23 -14.01
C VAL A 279 -7.50 -10.43 -12.64
N PRO A 280 -7.55 -9.43 -11.76
CA PRO A 280 -8.27 -9.55 -10.50
C PRO A 280 -9.71 -9.98 -10.79
N SER A 281 -10.01 -11.28 -10.67
CA SER A 281 -11.31 -11.83 -11.03
C SER A 281 -12.40 -11.24 -10.13
N ARG A 282 -13.61 -11.11 -10.67
CA ARG A 282 -14.81 -10.80 -9.89
C ARG A 282 -14.91 -11.81 -8.75
N ALA A 283 -14.81 -11.40 -7.48
CA ALA A 283 -15.23 -12.25 -6.41
C ALA A 283 -16.70 -12.60 -6.64
N ARG A 284 -17.02 -13.88 -6.78
CA ARG A 284 -18.40 -14.34 -6.59
C ARG A 284 -18.78 -13.90 -5.18
N ALA A 285 -19.84 -13.13 -5.05
CA ALA A 285 -20.45 -12.84 -3.76
C ALA A 285 -20.81 -14.21 -3.16
N ALA A 286 -20.22 -14.50 -2.00
CA ALA A 286 -20.69 -15.52 -1.09
C ALA A 286 -21.58 -14.84 -0.06
#